data_77e91a764a2008ba45c10a07ce4450bd
#
_entry.id   77e91a764a2008ba45c10a07ce4450bd
#
_cell.length_a   1.000
_cell.length_b   1.000
_cell.length_c   1.000
_cell.angle_alpha   90.00
_cell.angle_beta   90.00
_cell.angle_gamma   90.00
#
_symmetry.space_group_name_H-M   'P 1'
#
loop_
_entity.id
_entity.type
_entity.pdbx_description
1 polymer ?
#
loop_
_entity_poly.entity_id
_entity_poly.type
_entity_poly.pdbx_seq_one_letter_code
_entity_poly.pdbx_strand_id
1 'polypeptide(L)'
;MIDLTEENIKLKNTSDGTQKVKCPQCQPPHKMSDNPLSVTIKENGSVVVWKCHHCDWSGSKFEQDRYRYFKDTKKQSYEKPVVNNQTYSDFMYDFFSNRGISKSVVKEFKIFTDHDWICFPYYDDKSEITNIKYRKINKMFKQTSNSKPSLYNYDNIYRAETVIFCEGEIDVLSLAEAGFLNATTLQNGAPKEAKFNDNDARFQALKQNKLDAKKIILFLDNDESGKALHKELLHRFGKDTCWYVETPSGCKDANEVLMKHGKEKLRELVNNAIPYPVEGLYTAHDYSKQIQELYDGNYVKPVEIGIDGLDDIYKIMTGTFHTITGIPNHGKSLFLDQILLSLAKTKGWKFAIFSPEHSTAMHIRRLLQMYVQKNFDENFDERMTKEELEKGLDFIHNHFYFIETKDAVPSIELILNIAKSAIFKFG
;
A
#
# COMPACT_ATOMS: atom_id res chain seq x y z
N MET A 1 -2.25 -10.12 18.87
CA MET A 1 -1.00 -9.38 19.17
C MET A 1 0.15 -10.35 19.06
N ILE A 2 1.13 -10.04 18.27
CA ILE A 2 2.27 -10.93 18.02
C ILE A 2 3.06 -11.15 19.31
N ASP A 3 3.30 -12.41 19.64
CA ASP A 3 4.16 -12.81 20.74
C ASP A 3 5.63 -12.78 20.27
N LEU A 4 6.46 -11.99 20.95
CA LEU A 4 7.90 -11.86 20.69
C LEU A 4 8.74 -12.54 21.80
N THR A 5 8.15 -13.44 22.57
CA THR A 5 8.83 -14.14 23.68
C THR A 5 9.97 -15.02 23.16
N GLU A 6 9.78 -15.66 22.01
CA GLU A 6 10.81 -16.50 21.37
C GLU A 6 12.04 -15.67 20.95
N GLU A 7 11.83 -14.42 20.51
CA GLU A 7 12.90 -13.50 20.14
C GLU A 7 13.51 -12.78 21.33
N ASN A 8 12.99 -13.00 22.55
CA ASN A 8 13.39 -12.31 23.78
C ASN A 8 13.32 -10.77 23.71
N ILE A 9 12.44 -10.22 22.88
CA ILE A 9 12.25 -8.77 22.75
C ILE A 9 11.22 -8.31 23.79
N LYS A 10 11.64 -7.43 24.71
CA LYS A 10 10.75 -6.82 25.71
C LYS A 10 10.26 -5.44 25.21
N LEU A 11 9.00 -5.38 24.84
CA LEU A 11 8.36 -4.13 24.39
C LEU A 11 8.03 -3.21 25.59
N LYS A 12 8.08 -1.89 25.39
CA LYS A 12 7.63 -0.90 26.36
C LYS A 12 6.10 -0.73 26.32
N ASN A 13 5.52 -0.82 25.13
CA ASN A 13 4.09 -0.83 24.88
C ASN A 13 3.81 -1.65 23.62
N THR A 14 2.54 -1.87 23.33
CA THR A 14 2.07 -2.70 22.22
C THR A 14 1.25 -1.91 21.20
N SER A 15 1.25 -0.58 21.32
CA SER A 15 0.58 0.33 20.39
C SER A 15 1.37 0.48 19.09
N ASP A 16 0.69 0.78 18.01
CA ASP A 16 1.34 1.08 16.72
C ASP A 16 2.33 2.23 16.87
N GLY A 17 3.47 2.08 16.23
CA GLY A 17 4.55 3.04 16.27
C GLY A 17 5.92 2.38 16.44
N THR A 18 6.95 3.22 16.48
CA THR A 18 8.34 2.76 16.66
C THR A 18 8.83 3.03 18.06
N GLN A 19 9.38 2.01 18.72
CA GLN A 19 9.98 2.12 20.03
C GLN A 19 11.41 1.58 20.04
N LYS A 20 12.27 2.14 20.91
CA LYS A 20 13.65 1.67 21.11
C LYS A 20 13.73 0.85 22.39
N VAL A 21 14.26 -0.37 22.28
CA VAL A 21 14.40 -1.33 23.38
C VAL A 21 15.79 -1.96 23.38
N LYS A 22 16.11 -2.75 24.41
CA LYS A 22 17.36 -3.50 24.49
C LYS A 22 17.39 -4.60 23.43
N CYS A 23 18.52 -4.76 22.77
CA CYS A 23 18.72 -5.85 21.82
C CYS A 23 19.13 -7.14 22.55
N PRO A 24 18.40 -8.25 22.38
CA PRO A 24 18.74 -9.52 23.03
C PRO A 24 19.96 -10.21 22.40
N GLN A 25 20.34 -9.83 21.17
CA GLN A 25 21.47 -10.44 20.44
C GLN A 25 22.80 -9.69 20.65
N CYS A 26 22.75 -8.44 21.12
CA CYS A 26 23.97 -7.70 21.40
C CYS A 26 24.71 -8.27 22.61
N GLN A 27 25.98 -8.62 22.45
CA GLN A 27 26.83 -9.04 23.60
C GLN A 27 27.34 -7.80 24.36
N PRO A 28 27.50 -7.86 25.72
CA PRO A 28 28.06 -6.76 26.50
C PRO A 28 29.53 -6.46 26.10
N PRO A 29 30.04 -5.20 26.30
CA PRO A 29 29.55 -4.23 27.26
C PRO A 29 28.80 -3.05 26.60
N HIS A 30 27.51 -2.97 26.77
CA HIS A 30 26.72 -1.77 26.42
C HIS A 30 26.42 -0.97 27.69
N LYS A 31 26.42 0.37 27.60
CA LYS A 31 25.97 1.22 28.70
C LYS A 31 24.53 0.84 29.07
N MET A 32 24.22 0.79 30.39
CA MET A 32 22.91 0.36 30.90
C MET A 32 21.71 1.16 30.30
N SER A 33 21.97 2.36 29.75
CA SER A 33 20.97 3.25 29.15
C SER A 33 20.74 3.04 27.65
N ASP A 34 21.50 2.16 27.00
CA ASP A 34 21.47 2.04 25.54
C ASP A 34 20.36 1.07 25.06
N ASN A 35 19.52 1.55 24.14
CA ASN A 35 18.41 0.81 23.55
C ASN A 35 18.58 0.75 22.04
N PRO A 36 19.51 -0.06 21.52
CA PRO A 36 19.89 -0.03 20.10
C PRO A 36 18.88 -0.71 19.16
N LEU A 37 17.93 -1.48 19.69
CA LEU A 37 16.94 -2.19 18.89
C LEU A 37 15.73 -1.28 18.65
N SER A 38 15.53 -0.92 17.40
CA SER A 38 14.32 -0.24 16.93
C SER A 38 13.27 -1.30 16.60
N VAL A 39 12.12 -1.25 17.24
CA VAL A 39 10.98 -2.14 16.98
C VAL A 39 9.81 -1.30 16.53
N THR A 40 9.29 -1.60 15.35
CA THR A 40 8.13 -0.92 14.77
C THR A 40 6.94 -1.87 14.75
N ILE A 41 5.85 -1.45 15.38
CA ILE A 41 4.57 -2.15 15.43
C ILE A 41 3.63 -1.44 14.47
N LYS A 42 2.94 -2.19 13.63
CA LYS A 42 1.98 -1.69 12.63
C LYS A 42 0.72 -2.56 12.66
N GLU A 43 -0.35 -2.01 12.07
CA GLU A 43 -1.61 -2.72 11.88
C GLU A 43 -2.19 -3.30 13.18
N ASN A 44 -2.24 -2.47 14.24
CA ASN A 44 -2.73 -2.86 15.57
C ASN A 44 -2.02 -4.09 16.15
N GLY A 45 -0.72 -4.19 15.95
CA GLY A 45 0.11 -5.28 16.49
C GLY A 45 0.14 -6.55 15.66
N SER A 46 -0.42 -6.57 14.44
CA SER A 46 -0.39 -7.73 13.53
C SER A 46 0.88 -7.83 12.70
N VAL A 47 1.65 -6.76 12.62
CA VAL A 47 2.97 -6.71 11.96
C VAL A 47 3.99 -6.11 12.91
N VAL A 48 5.07 -6.82 13.18
CA VAL A 48 6.19 -6.30 13.97
C VAL A 48 7.47 -6.50 13.18
N VAL A 49 8.22 -5.42 13.01
CA VAL A 49 9.55 -5.45 12.38
C VAL A 49 10.56 -4.85 13.32
N TRP A 50 11.79 -5.38 13.31
CA TRP A 50 12.86 -4.86 14.16
C TRP A 50 14.21 -4.82 13.45
N LYS A 51 15.04 -3.85 13.87
CA LYS A 51 16.44 -3.74 13.45
C LYS A 51 17.28 -3.17 14.58
N CYS A 52 18.38 -3.83 14.88
CA CYS A 52 19.38 -3.34 15.82
C CYS A 52 20.42 -2.50 15.09
N HIS A 53 20.72 -1.30 15.62
CA HIS A 53 21.72 -0.39 15.06
C HIS A 53 23.17 -0.72 15.47
N HIS A 54 23.36 -1.68 16.38
CA HIS A 54 24.69 -2.10 16.85
C HIS A 54 25.18 -3.39 16.18
N CYS A 55 24.32 -4.40 16.06
CA CYS A 55 24.70 -5.71 15.54
C CYS A 55 23.98 -6.07 14.23
N ASP A 56 23.24 -5.14 13.64
CA ASP A 56 22.42 -5.29 12.44
C ASP A 56 21.40 -6.45 12.48
N TRP A 57 21.23 -7.08 13.65
CA TRP A 57 20.18 -8.09 13.81
C TRP A 57 18.82 -7.50 13.49
N SER A 58 18.13 -8.11 12.54
CA SER A 58 16.83 -7.65 12.07
C SER A 58 15.91 -8.83 11.84
N GLY A 59 14.62 -8.56 11.86
CA GLY A 59 13.60 -9.55 11.58
C GLY A 59 12.21 -8.95 11.51
N SER A 60 11.27 -9.80 11.18
CA SER A 60 9.86 -9.46 11.16
C SER A 60 9.04 -10.65 11.62
N LYS A 61 7.90 -10.37 12.24
CA LYS A 61 6.91 -11.38 12.63
C LYS A 61 5.53 -10.88 12.22
N PHE A 62 4.78 -11.76 11.60
CA PHE A 62 3.42 -11.49 11.12
C PHE A 62 2.47 -12.43 11.86
N GLU A 63 1.34 -11.94 12.28
CA GLU A 63 0.30 -12.77 12.87
C GLU A 63 -0.29 -13.69 11.78
N GLN A 64 0.15 -14.95 11.77
CA GLN A 64 -0.32 -15.94 10.77
C GLN A 64 -1.79 -16.32 10.94
N ASP A 65 -2.40 -16.05 12.10
CA ASP A 65 -3.78 -16.38 12.44
C ASP A 65 -4.64 -15.09 12.42
N ARG A 66 -4.97 -14.56 11.26
CA ARG A 66 -5.91 -13.43 11.13
C ARG A 66 -7.33 -13.76 11.65
N TYR A 67 -7.63 -15.02 11.89
CA TYR A 67 -8.91 -15.49 12.47
C TYR A 67 -8.92 -15.55 14.00
N ARG A 68 -7.81 -15.27 14.71
CA ARG A 68 -7.75 -15.27 16.18
C ARG A 68 -8.33 -14.03 16.87
N TYR A 69 -8.79 -13.05 16.14
CA TYR A 69 -9.36 -11.82 16.70
C TYR A 69 -10.67 -12.00 17.52
N PHE A 70 -11.13 -13.23 17.69
CA PHE A 70 -12.46 -13.53 18.23
C PHE A 70 -12.44 -14.35 19.52
N LYS A 71 -11.51 -14.15 20.42
CA LYS A 71 -11.58 -14.74 21.78
C LYS A 71 -12.05 -13.73 22.81
N ASP A 72 -13.07 -14.18 23.55
CA ASP A 72 -13.66 -13.66 24.79
C ASP A 72 -14.63 -12.48 24.68
N THR A 73 -15.85 -12.77 24.23
CA THR A 73 -17.03 -12.04 24.70
C THR A 73 -17.65 -12.78 25.91
N LYS A 74 -17.93 -12.04 27.00
CA LYS A 74 -18.82 -12.53 28.08
C LYS A 74 -20.02 -13.19 27.42
N LYS A 75 -20.44 -14.38 27.93
CA LYS A 75 -21.69 -15.05 27.47
C LYS A 75 -22.84 -14.07 27.61
N GLN A 76 -23.21 -13.43 26.54
CA GLN A 76 -24.36 -12.57 26.43
C GLN A 76 -25.55 -13.53 26.13
N SER A 77 -26.61 -13.48 26.92
CA SER A 77 -27.80 -14.24 26.62
C SER A 77 -28.60 -13.50 25.56
N TYR A 78 -28.87 -14.17 24.46
CA TYR A 78 -29.70 -13.64 23.37
C TYR A 78 -31.06 -14.31 23.38
N GLU A 79 -32.09 -13.58 22.94
CA GLU A 79 -33.44 -14.09 22.78
C GLU A 79 -33.64 -14.66 21.38
N LYS A 80 -34.26 -15.85 21.28
CA LYS A 80 -34.62 -16.39 19.97
C LYS A 80 -35.87 -15.65 19.46
N PRO A 81 -35.88 -15.24 18.17
CA PRO A 81 -37.09 -14.64 17.60
C PRO A 81 -38.30 -15.60 17.65
N VAL A 82 -39.47 -15.07 18.02
CA VAL A 82 -40.74 -15.82 17.97
C VAL A 82 -41.47 -15.43 16.70
N VAL A 83 -41.73 -16.40 15.85
CA VAL A 83 -42.52 -16.21 14.61
C VAL A 83 -43.97 -16.51 14.91
N ASN A 84 -44.77 -15.48 15.15
CA ASN A 84 -46.18 -15.66 15.50
C ASN A 84 -47.12 -15.77 14.30
N ASN A 85 -46.78 -15.12 13.19
CA ASN A 85 -47.60 -15.05 11.99
C ASN A 85 -46.74 -15.08 10.73
N GLN A 86 -46.70 -16.21 10.05
CA GLN A 86 -45.94 -16.39 8.81
C GLN A 86 -46.92 -16.56 7.66
N THR A 87 -46.95 -15.56 6.79
CA THR A 87 -47.79 -15.56 5.59
C THR A 87 -46.94 -15.27 4.34
N TYR A 88 -47.52 -15.51 3.16
CA TYR A 88 -46.87 -15.32 1.87
C TYR A 88 -47.77 -14.48 0.98
N SER A 89 -47.73 -13.16 1.17
CA SER A 89 -48.66 -12.23 0.54
C SER A 89 -48.17 -11.82 -0.87
N ASP A 90 -49.13 -11.56 -1.76
CA ASP A 90 -48.83 -11.15 -3.13
C ASP A 90 -48.03 -9.85 -3.19
N PHE A 91 -48.29 -8.87 -2.29
CA PHE A 91 -47.54 -7.63 -2.25
C PHE A 91 -46.05 -7.84 -2.03
N MET A 92 -45.65 -8.89 -1.30
CA MET A 92 -44.25 -9.25 -1.12
C MET A 92 -43.64 -9.75 -2.43
N TYR A 93 -44.34 -10.65 -3.13
CA TYR A 93 -43.86 -11.15 -4.41
C TYR A 93 -43.79 -10.05 -5.46
N ASP A 94 -44.75 -9.13 -5.49
CA ASP A 94 -44.72 -7.96 -6.39
C ASP A 94 -43.54 -7.03 -6.04
N PHE A 95 -43.29 -6.85 -4.75
CA PHE A 95 -42.10 -6.05 -4.30
C PHE A 95 -40.79 -6.62 -4.83
N PHE A 96 -40.61 -7.93 -4.80
CA PHE A 96 -39.40 -8.59 -5.28
C PHE A 96 -39.37 -8.68 -6.81
N SER A 97 -40.50 -9.00 -7.45
CA SER A 97 -40.61 -9.02 -8.92
C SER A 97 -40.23 -7.68 -9.55
N ASN A 98 -40.69 -6.58 -8.94
CA ASN A 98 -40.33 -5.23 -9.36
C ASN A 98 -38.83 -4.90 -9.16
N ARG A 99 -38.05 -5.81 -8.59
CA ARG A 99 -36.60 -5.75 -8.39
C ARG A 99 -35.84 -6.83 -9.15
N GLY A 100 -36.52 -7.53 -10.06
CA GLY A 100 -35.92 -8.60 -10.85
C GLY A 100 -35.66 -9.89 -10.04
N ILE A 101 -36.20 -10.02 -8.84
CA ILE A 101 -36.01 -11.17 -7.96
C ILE A 101 -37.20 -12.10 -8.07
N SER A 102 -36.97 -13.36 -8.42
CA SER A 102 -38.00 -14.37 -8.68
C SER A 102 -38.61 -14.92 -7.39
N LYS A 103 -39.84 -15.47 -7.53
CA LYS A 103 -40.51 -16.19 -6.44
C LYS A 103 -39.71 -17.37 -5.91
N SER A 104 -38.90 -18.02 -6.76
CA SER A 104 -38.01 -19.13 -6.35
C SER A 104 -36.95 -18.68 -5.36
N VAL A 105 -36.25 -17.58 -5.63
CA VAL A 105 -35.25 -17.01 -4.72
C VAL A 105 -35.91 -16.57 -3.40
N VAL A 106 -37.05 -15.89 -3.45
CA VAL A 106 -37.76 -15.47 -2.24
C VAL A 106 -38.13 -16.67 -1.35
N LYS A 107 -38.54 -17.79 -1.94
CA LYS A 107 -38.84 -19.03 -1.22
C LYS A 107 -37.61 -19.72 -0.67
N GLU A 108 -36.51 -19.76 -1.44
CA GLU A 108 -35.25 -20.36 -1.05
C GLU A 108 -34.66 -19.66 0.19
N PHE A 109 -34.75 -18.34 0.22
CA PHE A 109 -34.32 -17.54 1.38
C PHE A 109 -35.36 -17.47 2.49
N LYS A 110 -36.44 -18.24 2.39
CA LYS A 110 -37.50 -18.39 3.40
C LYS A 110 -38.11 -17.06 3.85
N ILE A 111 -38.18 -16.09 2.93
CA ILE A 111 -38.76 -14.78 3.19
C ILE A 111 -40.26 -14.91 3.31
N PHE A 112 -40.84 -14.25 4.30
CA PHE A 112 -42.27 -14.31 4.60
C PHE A 112 -42.80 -12.92 4.94
N THR A 113 -44.12 -12.81 5.18
CA THR A 113 -44.75 -11.59 5.65
C THR A 113 -45.33 -11.76 7.02
N ASP A 114 -45.25 -10.70 7.83
CA ASP A 114 -46.00 -10.53 9.07
C ASP A 114 -46.78 -9.22 8.97
N HIS A 115 -48.07 -9.30 8.74
CA HIS A 115 -48.94 -8.19 8.35
C HIS A 115 -48.36 -7.43 7.11
N ASP A 116 -48.07 -6.15 7.27
CA ASP A 116 -47.48 -5.29 6.21
C ASP A 116 -45.93 -5.25 6.18
N TRP A 117 -45.29 -6.14 6.94
CA TRP A 117 -43.86 -6.28 7.00
C TRP A 117 -43.38 -7.44 6.13
N ILE A 118 -42.36 -7.20 5.33
CA ILE A 118 -41.53 -8.23 4.69
C ILE A 118 -40.46 -8.62 5.70
N CYS A 119 -40.34 -9.91 5.97
CA CYS A 119 -39.50 -10.47 7.01
C CYS A 119 -38.31 -11.23 6.39
N PHE A 120 -37.10 -10.80 6.70
CA PHE A 120 -35.87 -11.46 6.32
C PHE A 120 -35.32 -12.24 7.52
N PRO A 121 -35.47 -13.58 7.54
CA PRO A 121 -34.94 -14.40 8.63
C PRO A 121 -33.44 -14.60 8.48
N TYR A 122 -32.74 -14.56 9.61
CA TYR A 122 -31.29 -14.87 9.73
C TYR A 122 -31.18 -16.23 10.42
N TYR A 123 -30.38 -17.10 9.87
CA TYR A 123 -30.15 -18.45 10.36
C TYR A 123 -28.73 -18.64 10.84
N ASP A 124 -28.48 -19.53 11.79
CA ASP A 124 -27.14 -19.98 12.16
C ASP A 124 -26.73 -21.21 11.33
N ASP A 125 -25.58 -21.77 11.67
CA ASP A 125 -24.99 -22.97 11.04
C ASP A 125 -25.84 -24.26 11.25
N LYS A 126 -26.84 -24.21 12.12
CA LYS A 126 -27.81 -25.31 12.38
C LYS A 126 -29.16 -25.02 11.75
N SER A 127 -29.29 -23.99 10.94
CA SER A 127 -30.56 -23.52 10.36
C SER A 127 -31.58 -23.10 11.41
N GLU A 128 -31.16 -22.68 12.62
CA GLU A 128 -32.03 -22.07 13.61
C GLU A 128 -32.11 -20.56 13.41
N ILE A 129 -33.31 -19.98 13.56
CA ILE A 129 -33.53 -18.53 13.43
C ILE A 129 -32.83 -17.80 14.59
N THR A 130 -31.92 -16.88 14.26
CA THR A 130 -31.20 -16.06 15.23
C THR A 130 -31.67 -14.61 15.28
N ASN A 131 -32.20 -14.10 14.18
CA ASN A 131 -32.75 -12.76 14.05
C ASN A 131 -33.80 -12.71 12.92
N ILE A 132 -34.71 -11.75 12.98
CA ILE A 132 -35.59 -11.39 11.88
C ILE A 132 -35.47 -9.88 11.67
N LYS A 133 -35.13 -9.49 10.44
CA LYS A 133 -35.17 -8.08 10.02
C LYS A 133 -36.46 -7.85 9.26
N TYR A 134 -37.15 -6.81 9.63
CA TYR A 134 -38.45 -6.44 9.08
C TYR A 134 -38.32 -5.20 8.23
N ARG A 135 -38.95 -5.18 7.07
CA ARG A 135 -38.97 -4.06 6.15
C ARG A 135 -40.36 -3.78 5.64
N LYS A 136 -40.78 -2.53 5.64
CA LYS A 136 -41.95 -2.07 4.88
C LYS A 136 -41.56 -1.55 3.50
N ILE A 137 -42.56 -1.48 2.61
CA ILE A 137 -42.37 -0.93 1.25
C ILE A 137 -41.81 0.49 1.30
N ASN A 138 -42.25 1.32 2.26
CA ASN A 138 -41.82 2.71 2.46
C ASN A 138 -40.45 2.86 3.14
N LYS A 139 -39.62 1.81 3.16
CA LYS A 139 -38.27 1.80 3.75
C LYS A 139 -38.22 2.02 5.28
N MET A 140 -39.27 1.65 6.01
CA MET A 140 -39.21 1.50 7.47
C MET A 140 -38.56 0.15 7.80
N PHE A 141 -37.69 0.13 8.80
CA PHE A 141 -36.98 -1.07 9.23
C PHE A 141 -37.13 -1.26 10.75
N LYS A 142 -37.22 -2.49 11.18
CA LYS A 142 -37.03 -2.93 12.55
C LYS A 142 -36.37 -4.30 12.56
N GLN A 143 -35.92 -4.76 13.71
CA GLN A 143 -35.38 -6.12 13.89
C GLN A 143 -35.77 -6.65 15.26
N THR A 144 -35.62 -7.93 15.47
CA THR A 144 -35.90 -8.56 16.76
C THR A 144 -34.99 -7.98 17.83
N SER A 145 -35.57 -7.53 18.94
CA SER A 145 -34.83 -7.00 20.08
C SER A 145 -33.98 -8.08 20.72
N ASN A 146 -32.80 -7.71 21.24
CA ASN A 146 -31.85 -8.61 21.92
C ASN A 146 -31.53 -9.91 21.16
N SER A 147 -31.63 -9.89 19.83
CA SER A 147 -31.29 -11.03 18.98
C SER A 147 -29.75 -11.21 18.85
N LYS A 148 -29.33 -12.45 18.60
CA LYS A 148 -27.91 -12.76 18.36
C LYS A 148 -27.42 -12.03 17.11
N PRO A 149 -26.32 -11.26 17.18
CA PRO A 149 -25.71 -10.70 15.97
C PRO A 149 -25.33 -11.80 14.99
N SER A 150 -25.84 -11.72 13.77
CA SER A 150 -25.67 -12.76 12.76
C SER A 150 -25.45 -12.14 11.38
N LEU A 151 -24.71 -12.83 10.52
CA LEU A 151 -24.65 -12.53 9.10
C LEU A 151 -25.93 -13.05 8.43
N TYR A 152 -26.46 -12.31 7.47
CA TYR A 152 -27.57 -12.79 6.65
C TYR A 152 -27.12 -13.97 5.79
N ASN A 153 -27.99 -14.98 5.65
CA ASN A 153 -27.69 -16.17 4.84
C ASN A 153 -26.48 -16.98 5.38
N TYR A 154 -26.22 -16.94 6.69
CA TYR A 154 -25.04 -17.60 7.27
C TYR A 154 -25.05 -19.11 7.12
N ASP A 155 -26.23 -19.74 7.15
CA ASP A 155 -26.41 -21.17 6.92
C ASP A 155 -25.89 -21.67 5.55
N ASN A 156 -25.81 -20.81 4.53
CA ASN A 156 -25.25 -21.15 3.22
C ASN A 156 -23.76 -20.76 3.07
N ILE A 157 -23.22 -19.88 3.92
CA ILE A 157 -21.86 -19.32 3.73
C ILE A 157 -20.83 -19.82 4.72
N TYR A 158 -21.21 -20.43 5.83
CA TYR A 158 -20.27 -20.76 6.93
C TYR A 158 -19.14 -21.72 6.53
N ARG A 159 -19.32 -22.52 5.48
CA ARG A 159 -18.30 -23.41 4.89
C ARG A 159 -17.90 -23.03 3.47
N ALA A 160 -18.37 -21.89 2.97
CA ALA A 160 -18.06 -21.48 1.61
C ALA A 160 -16.59 -21.03 1.50
N GLU A 161 -15.86 -21.55 0.50
CA GLU A 161 -14.49 -21.08 0.22
C GLU A 161 -14.45 -19.65 -0.34
N THR A 162 -15.52 -19.21 -0.97
CA THR A 162 -15.69 -17.82 -1.46
C THR A 162 -16.99 -17.27 -0.88
N VAL A 163 -16.92 -16.06 -0.29
CA VAL A 163 -18.08 -15.34 0.24
C VAL A 163 -18.16 -13.97 -0.40
N ILE A 164 -19.38 -13.55 -0.79
CA ILE A 164 -19.62 -12.23 -1.39
C ILE A 164 -20.31 -11.36 -0.34
N PHE A 165 -19.69 -10.24 0.03
CA PHE A 165 -20.29 -9.26 0.93
C PHE A 165 -20.99 -8.15 0.17
N CYS A 166 -22.25 -7.89 0.50
CA CYS A 166 -23.10 -6.81 0.00
C CYS A 166 -23.50 -5.87 1.13
N GLU A 167 -24.14 -4.73 0.80
CA GLU A 167 -24.61 -3.78 1.80
C GLU A 167 -25.99 -4.17 2.38
N GLY A 168 -26.86 -4.79 1.60
CA GLY A 168 -28.20 -5.12 2.00
C GLY A 168 -28.72 -6.49 1.56
N GLU A 169 -29.84 -6.93 2.18
CA GLU A 169 -30.46 -8.23 1.88
C GLU A 169 -30.97 -8.32 0.44
N ILE A 170 -31.39 -7.18 -0.14
CA ILE A 170 -31.88 -7.13 -1.53
C ILE A 170 -30.73 -7.44 -2.50
N ASP A 171 -29.51 -6.99 -2.21
CA ASP A 171 -28.34 -7.27 -3.05
C ASP A 171 -27.94 -8.74 -2.96
N VAL A 172 -28.03 -9.34 -1.75
CA VAL A 172 -27.84 -10.78 -1.58
C VAL A 172 -28.82 -11.58 -2.44
N LEU A 173 -30.10 -11.20 -2.44
CA LEU A 173 -31.10 -11.86 -3.27
C LEU A 173 -30.88 -11.62 -4.76
N SER A 174 -30.38 -10.45 -5.14
CA SER A 174 -30.04 -10.14 -6.53
C SER A 174 -28.89 -11.02 -7.03
N LEU A 175 -27.89 -11.25 -6.18
CA LEU A 175 -26.80 -12.18 -6.47
C LEU A 175 -27.30 -13.65 -6.52
N ALA A 176 -28.22 -14.04 -5.65
CA ALA A 176 -28.86 -15.34 -5.70
C ALA A 176 -29.62 -15.55 -7.02
N GLU A 177 -30.30 -14.53 -7.55
CA GLU A 177 -30.94 -14.57 -8.87
C GLU A 177 -29.94 -14.81 -10.01
N ALA A 178 -28.69 -14.33 -9.84
CA ALA A 178 -27.59 -14.61 -10.75
C ALA A 178 -26.88 -15.96 -10.47
N GLY A 179 -27.32 -16.74 -9.49
CA GLY A 179 -26.80 -18.06 -9.14
C GLY A 179 -25.74 -18.07 -8.03
N PHE A 180 -25.51 -16.96 -7.32
CA PHE A 180 -24.57 -16.87 -6.21
C PHE A 180 -25.32 -16.99 -4.86
N LEU A 181 -25.41 -18.19 -4.32
CA LEU A 181 -26.01 -18.44 -3.02
C LEU A 181 -25.07 -18.15 -1.84
N ASN A 182 -23.83 -17.85 -2.12
CA ASN A 182 -22.77 -17.57 -1.14
C ASN A 182 -22.60 -16.07 -0.85
N ALA A 183 -23.64 -15.28 -1.05
CA ALA A 183 -23.65 -13.86 -0.72
C ALA A 183 -24.20 -13.60 0.68
N THR A 184 -23.72 -12.54 1.33
CA THR A 184 -24.11 -12.13 2.69
C THR A 184 -24.10 -10.63 2.87
N THR A 185 -24.70 -10.17 3.97
CA THR A 185 -24.63 -8.79 4.44
C THR A 185 -24.62 -8.73 5.96
N LEU A 186 -24.22 -7.56 6.48
CA LEU A 186 -24.29 -7.24 7.89
C LEU A 186 -25.71 -6.88 8.31
N GLN A 187 -26.13 -7.34 9.49
CA GLN A 187 -27.45 -7.10 10.07
C GLN A 187 -27.81 -5.60 10.18
N ASN A 188 -26.83 -4.74 10.52
CA ASN A 188 -27.06 -3.33 10.82
C ASN A 188 -26.61 -2.38 9.69
N GLY A 189 -26.35 -2.91 8.47
CA GLY A 189 -25.95 -2.14 7.31
C GLY A 189 -24.57 -1.46 7.44
N ALA A 190 -24.27 -0.56 6.50
CA ALA A 190 -23.00 0.13 6.41
C ALA A 190 -22.83 1.27 7.45
N PRO A 191 -21.61 1.54 7.91
CA PRO A 191 -21.30 2.71 8.73
C PRO A 191 -21.28 3.98 7.86
N LYS A 192 -21.53 5.14 8.46
CA LYS A 192 -21.35 6.44 7.79
C LYS A 192 -19.88 6.77 7.56
N GLU A 193 -19.01 6.32 8.46
CA GLU A 193 -17.55 6.52 8.44
C GLU A 193 -16.87 5.25 8.94
N ALA A 194 -15.69 4.95 8.37
CA ALA A 194 -14.82 3.89 8.87
C ALA A 194 -14.10 4.39 10.15
N LYS A 195 -14.28 3.67 11.25
CA LYS A 195 -13.68 4.00 12.56
C LYS A 195 -12.73 2.93 13.07
N PHE A 196 -12.68 1.78 12.41
CA PHE A 196 -11.85 0.62 12.76
C PHE A 196 -11.99 0.17 14.23
N ASN A 197 -13.20 0.36 14.77
CA ASN A 197 -13.51 0.02 16.16
C ASN A 197 -13.99 -1.44 16.27
N ASP A 198 -13.23 -2.26 16.96
CA ASP A 198 -13.55 -3.68 17.17
C ASP A 198 -14.82 -3.91 17.99
N ASN A 199 -15.24 -2.93 18.77
CA ASN A 199 -16.45 -3.01 19.58
C ASN A 199 -17.70 -2.44 18.89
N ASP A 200 -17.58 -2.06 17.60
CA ASP A 200 -18.75 -1.58 16.85
C ASP A 200 -19.79 -2.71 16.69
N ALA A 201 -20.99 -2.45 17.18
CA ALA A 201 -22.10 -3.42 17.18
C ALA A 201 -22.46 -3.95 15.78
N ARG A 202 -22.19 -3.17 14.72
CA ARG A 202 -22.46 -3.59 13.33
C ARG A 202 -21.61 -4.79 12.91
N PHE A 203 -20.39 -4.89 13.43
CA PHE A 203 -19.45 -5.95 13.08
C PHE A 203 -19.42 -7.11 14.08
N GLN A 204 -20.29 -7.10 15.11
CA GLN A 204 -20.36 -8.19 16.09
C GLN A 204 -20.74 -9.53 15.44
N ALA A 205 -21.49 -9.50 14.35
CA ALA A 205 -21.81 -10.70 13.58
C ALA A 205 -20.54 -11.40 13.06
N LEU A 206 -19.54 -10.66 12.58
CA LEU A 206 -18.25 -11.22 12.12
C LEU A 206 -17.48 -11.91 13.25
N LYS A 207 -17.67 -11.48 14.50
CA LYS A 207 -17.06 -12.12 15.68
C LYS A 207 -17.75 -13.42 16.08
N GLN A 208 -19.05 -13.53 15.82
CA GLN A 208 -19.86 -14.68 16.24
C GLN A 208 -20.02 -15.74 15.14
N ASN A 209 -19.98 -15.33 13.89
CA ASN A 209 -20.10 -16.18 12.73
C ASN A 209 -18.72 -16.43 12.11
N LYS A 210 -18.14 -17.60 12.40
CA LYS A 210 -16.87 -17.98 11.80
C LYS A 210 -17.07 -18.27 10.31
N LEU A 211 -16.26 -17.66 9.46
CA LEU A 211 -16.21 -17.93 8.02
C LEU A 211 -14.93 -18.70 7.70
N ASP A 212 -15.04 -19.79 6.97
CA ASP A 212 -13.88 -20.58 6.48
C ASP A 212 -13.43 -20.12 5.08
N ALA A 213 -13.87 -18.94 4.66
CA ALA A 213 -13.64 -18.40 3.32
C ALA A 213 -12.17 -18.05 3.07
N LYS A 214 -11.63 -18.53 1.95
CA LYS A 214 -10.31 -18.17 1.42
C LYS A 214 -10.35 -16.92 0.55
N LYS A 215 -11.54 -16.63 0.00
CA LYS A 215 -11.78 -15.50 -0.89
C LYS A 215 -13.01 -14.72 -0.43
N ILE A 216 -12.85 -13.43 -0.21
CA ILE A 216 -13.94 -12.49 0.13
C ILE A 216 -14.09 -11.52 -1.04
N ILE A 217 -15.27 -11.50 -1.65
CA ILE A 217 -15.60 -10.56 -2.72
C ILE A 217 -16.44 -9.44 -2.12
N LEU A 218 -15.99 -8.21 -2.24
CA LEU A 218 -16.70 -7.02 -1.77
C LEU A 218 -17.49 -6.43 -2.93
N PHE A 219 -18.82 -6.60 -2.91
CA PHE A 219 -19.75 -6.01 -3.86
C PHE A 219 -20.64 -5.02 -3.11
N LEU A 220 -20.09 -3.86 -2.80
CA LEU A 220 -20.70 -2.86 -1.94
C LEU A 220 -21.22 -1.67 -2.76
N ASP A 221 -22.08 -0.87 -2.14
CA ASP A 221 -22.66 0.31 -2.77
C ASP A 221 -21.58 1.33 -3.16
N ASN A 222 -21.78 1.96 -4.30
CA ASN A 222 -20.86 2.99 -4.78
C ASN A 222 -21.22 4.38 -4.20
N ASP A 223 -21.44 4.45 -2.89
CA ASP A 223 -21.66 5.70 -2.15
C ASP A 223 -20.72 5.81 -0.94
N GLU A 224 -20.82 6.89 -0.18
CA GLU A 224 -19.92 7.12 0.97
C GLU A 224 -20.08 6.05 2.06
N SER A 225 -21.27 5.52 2.29
CA SER A 225 -21.50 4.45 3.27
C SER A 225 -20.88 3.14 2.81
N GLY A 226 -21.05 2.78 1.53
CA GLY A 226 -20.42 1.61 0.93
C GLY A 226 -18.90 1.70 0.95
N LYS A 227 -18.32 2.87 0.66
CA LYS A 227 -16.86 3.11 0.79
C LYS A 227 -16.37 2.97 2.23
N ALA A 228 -17.16 3.42 3.21
CA ALA A 228 -16.81 3.26 4.62
C ALA A 228 -16.86 1.79 5.04
N LEU A 229 -17.90 1.05 4.64
CA LEU A 229 -18.02 -0.40 4.86
C LEU A 229 -16.85 -1.16 4.21
N HIS A 230 -16.48 -0.75 3.00
CA HIS A 230 -15.36 -1.31 2.26
C HIS A 230 -14.05 -1.25 3.06
N LYS A 231 -13.70 -0.07 3.58
CA LYS A 231 -12.51 0.11 4.42
C LYS A 231 -12.56 -0.77 5.67
N GLU A 232 -13.72 -0.84 6.32
CA GLU A 232 -13.93 -1.66 7.53
C GLU A 232 -13.76 -3.16 7.27
N LEU A 233 -14.32 -3.68 6.17
CA LEU A 233 -14.18 -5.09 5.81
C LEU A 233 -12.75 -5.44 5.37
N LEU A 234 -12.10 -4.56 4.59
CA LEU A 234 -10.69 -4.71 4.24
C LEU A 234 -9.79 -4.76 5.47
N HIS A 235 -10.05 -3.90 6.47
CA HIS A 235 -9.29 -3.92 7.71
C HIS A 235 -9.47 -5.24 8.47
N ARG A 236 -10.67 -5.80 8.47
CA ARG A 236 -10.99 -7.03 9.23
C ARG A 236 -10.57 -8.31 8.51
N PHE A 237 -10.72 -8.41 7.21
CA PHE A 237 -10.38 -9.60 6.43
C PHE A 237 -8.95 -9.57 5.88
N GLY A 238 -8.39 -8.38 5.72
CA GLY A 238 -7.09 -8.15 5.07
C GLY A 238 -7.18 -8.13 3.54
N LYS A 239 -6.31 -7.33 2.92
CA LYS A 239 -6.28 -7.12 1.47
C LYS A 239 -5.99 -8.38 0.66
N ASP A 240 -5.18 -9.27 1.19
CA ASP A 240 -4.74 -10.52 0.56
C ASP A 240 -5.86 -11.56 0.40
N THR A 241 -6.94 -11.45 1.20
CA THR A 241 -8.10 -12.33 1.10
C THR A 241 -9.30 -11.65 0.43
N CYS A 242 -9.18 -10.37 0.06
CA CYS A 242 -10.27 -9.59 -0.50
C CYS A 242 -10.12 -9.32 -1.99
N TRP A 243 -11.24 -9.35 -2.69
CA TRP A 243 -11.46 -8.89 -4.06
C TRP A 243 -12.57 -7.86 -4.06
N TYR A 244 -12.66 -7.04 -5.06
CA TYR A 244 -13.77 -6.09 -5.20
C TYR A 244 -14.40 -6.16 -6.58
N VAL A 245 -15.63 -5.71 -6.67
CA VAL A 245 -16.38 -5.57 -7.91
C VAL A 245 -16.59 -4.10 -8.20
N GLU A 246 -16.26 -3.67 -9.42
CA GLU A 246 -16.60 -2.35 -9.91
C GLU A 246 -17.98 -2.38 -10.56
N THR A 247 -18.92 -1.60 -10.01
CA THR A 247 -20.24 -1.45 -10.61
C THR A 247 -20.18 -0.66 -11.90
N PRO A 248 -20.94 -1.02 -12.93
CA PRO A 248 -21.04 -0.23 -14.16
C PRO A 248 -21.51 1.19 -13.88
N SER A 249 -21.07 2.13 -14.73
CA SER A 249 -21.50 3.53 -14.63
C SER A 249 -23.03 3.64 -14.60
N GLY A 250 -23.53 4.39 -13.62
CA GLY A 250 -24.97 4.57 -13.43
C GLY A 250 -25.65 3.47 -12.59
N CYS A 251 -24.91 2.50 -12.06
CA CYS A 251 -25.40 1.55 -11.08
C CYS A 251 -24.77 1.83 -9.71
N LYS A 252 -25.61 1.79 -8.66
CA LYS A 252 -25.18 1.99 -7.28
C LYS A 252 -24.80 0.66 -6.60
N ASP A 253 -25.62 -0.35 -6.77
CA ASP A 253 -25.59 -1.61 -6.05
C ASP A 253 -25.86 -2.82 -6.97
N ALA A 254 -25.82 -4.03 -6.41
CA ALA A 254 -26.03 -5.26 -7.16
C ALA A 254 -27.48 -5.37 -7.72
N ASN A 255 -28.46 -4.84 -6.99
CA ASN A 255 -29.83 -4.85 -7.47
C ASN A 255 -30.03 -3.94 -8.69
N GLU A 256 -29.45 -2.75 -8.71
CA GLU A 256 -29.49 -1.89 -9.88
C GLU A 256 -28.80 -2.52 -11.11
N VAL A 257 -27.69 -3.25 -10.90
CA VAL A 257 -27.05 -4.01 -11.99
C VAL A 257 -28.00 -5.08 -12.52
N LEU A 258 -28.63 -5.85 -11.64
CA LEU A 258 -29.62 -6.87 -12.03
C LEU A 258 -30.75 -6.25 -12.87
N MET A 259 -31.30 -5.14 -12.41
CA MET A 259 -32.44 -4.47 -13.03
C MET A 259 -32.12 -3.85 -14.40
N LYS A 260 -30.93 -3.25 -14.54
CA LYS A 260 -30.53 -2.51 -15.76
C LYS A 260 -29.83 -3.39 -16.79
N HIS A 261 -29.07 -4.38 -16.33
CA HIS A 261 -28.18 -5.17 -17.20
C HIS A 261 -28.44 -6.68 -17.17
N GLY A 262 -29.33 -7.15 -16.28
CA GLY A 262 -29.67 -8.55 -16.17
C GLY A 262 -28.70 -9.40 -15.35
N LYS A 263 -29.07 -10.65 -15.13
CA LYS A 263 -28.33 -11.60 -14.29
C LYS A 263 -27.00 -12.05 -14.89
N GLU A 264 -26.88 -12.09 -16.21
CA GLU A 264 -25.66 -12.47 -16.92
C GLU A 264 -24.54 -11.45 -16.67
N LYS A 265 -24.86 -10.14 -16.71
CA LYS A 265 -23.88 -9.10 -16.39
C LYS A 265 -23.48 -9.13 -14.92
N LEU A 266 -24.42 -9.37 -14.02
CA LEU A 266 -24.12 -9.52 -12.60
C LEU A 266 -23.16 -10.71 -12.36
N ARG A 267 -23.40 -11.83 -13.07
CA ARG A 267 -22.53 -13.01 -13.03
C ARG A 267 -21.14 -12.73 -13.58
N GLU A 268 -21.05 -12.01 -14.69
CA GLU A 268 -19.76 -11.59 -15.30
C GLU A 268 -18.94 -10.75 -14.31
N LEU A 269 -19.58 -9.76 -13.68
CA LEU A 269 -18.88 -8.86 -12.73
C LEU A 269 -18.32 -9.61 -11.52
N VAL A 270 -19.06 -10.52 -10.94
CA VAL A 270 -18.61 -11.32 -9.79
C VAL A 270 -17.46 -12.26 -10.19
N ASN A 271 -17.57 -12.91 -11.35
CA ASN A 271 -16.52 -13.82 -11.84
C ASN A 271 -15.22 -13.07 -12.18
N ASN A 272 -15.33 -11.82 -12.60
CA ASN A 272 -14.20 -10.94 -12.91
C ASN A 272 -13.84 -10.01 -11.76
N ALA A 273 -14.20 -10.36 -10.53
CA ALA A 273 -13.82 -9.57 -9.35
C ALA A 273 -12.29 -9.35 -9.29
N ILE A 274 -11.89 -8.14 -8.99
CA ILE A 274 -10.51 -7.67 -9.05
C ILE A 274 -9.83 -7.89 -7.69
N PRO A 275 -8.67 -8.56 -7.62
CA PRO A 275 -7.92 -8.68 -6.37
C PRO A 275 -7.35 -7.32 -5.94
N TYR A 276 -7.26 -7.09 -4.62
CA TYR A 276 -6.49 -5.95 -4.14
C TYR A 276 -5.00 -6.18 -4.39
N PRO A 277 -4.29 -5.13 -4.82
CA PRO A 277 -2.85 -5.24 -5.01
C PRO A 277 -2.16 -5.57 -3.69
N VAL A 278 -1.27 -6.55 -3.72
CA VAL A 278 -0.38 -6.87 -2.60
C VAL A 278 0.73 -5.81 -2.58
N GLU A 279 0.91 -5.14 -1.45
CA GLU A 279 1.93 -4.10 -1.32
C GLU A 279 3.33 -4.67 -1.62
N GLY A 280 4.03 -4.03 -2.55
CA GLY A 280 5.35 -4.48 -3.00
C GLY A 280 5.34 -5.57 -4.09
N LEU A 281 4.19 -6.08 -4.50
CA LEU A 281 4.05 -7.02 -5.61
C LEU A 281 3.37 -6.34 -6.80
N TYR A 282 4.07 -6.26 -7.91
CA TYR A 282 3.61 -5.59 -9.13
C TYR A 282 3.63 -6.55 -10.32
N THR A 283 2.72 -6.36 -11.24
CA THR A 283 2.64 -7.07 -12.52
C THR A 283 3.19 -6.20 -13.65
N ALA A 284 3.46 -6.78 -14.81
CA ALA A 284 3.85 -6.00 -15.99
C ALA A 284 2.77 -4.97 -16.40
N HIS A 285 1.51 -5.24 -16.10
CA HIS A 285 0.40 -4.32 -16.42
C HIS A 285 0.50 -3.01 -15.62
N ASP A 286 0.96 -3.07 -14.37
CA ASP A 286 1.14 -1.89 -13.51
C ASP A 286 2.19 -0.92 -14.06
N TYR A 287 3.10 -1.41 -14.90
CA TYR A 287 4.15 -0.65 -15.56
C TYR A 287 3.86 -0.34 -17.05
N SER A 288 2.68 -0.67 -17.56
CA SER A 288 2.35 -0.53 -18.99
C SER A 288 2.64 0.86 -19.55
N LYS A 289 2.29 1.93 -18.79
CA LYS A 289 2.57 3.31 -19.20
C LYS A 289 4.07 3.59 -19.25
N GLN A 290 4.81 3.15 -18.24
CA GLN A 290 6.26 3.35 -18.19
C GLN A 290 6.97 2.56 -19.29
N ILE A 291 6.52 1.35 -19.57
CA ILE A 291 7.04 0.55 -20.70
C ILE A 291 6.75 1.24 -22.02
N GLN A 292 5.56 1.82 -22.20
CA GLN A 292 5.26 2.58 -23.40
C GLN A 292 6.17 3.82 -23.55
N GLU A 293 6.40 4.57 -22.47
CA GLU A 293 7.33 5.70 -22.44
C GLU A 293 8.76 5.28 -22.81
N LEU A 294 9.21 4.11 -22.31
CA LEU A 294 10.51 3.53 -22.69
C LEU A 294 10.55 3.16 -24.17
N TYR A 295 9.48 2.53 -24.68
CA TYR A 295 9.38 2.15 -26.11
C TYR A 295 9.39 3.37 -27.02
N ASP A 296 8.72 4.45 -26.63
CA ASP A 296 8.67 5.71 -27.37
C ASP A 296 9.98 6.51 -27.26
N GLY A 297 10.98 6.01 -26.52
CA GLY A 297 12.28 6.63 -26.34
C GLY A 297 12.30 7.81 -25.36
N ASN A 298 11.24 7.97 -24.55
CA ASN A 298 11.07 9.00 -23.55
C ASN A 298 11.80 8.63 -22.24
N TYR A 299 13.13 8.45 -22.34
CA TYR A 299 13.99 8.16 -21.19
C TYR A 299 15.34 8.84 -21.33
N VAL A 300 16.02 9.03 -20.21
CA VAL A 300 17.37 9.60 -20.18
C VAL A 300 18.33 8.65 -20.88
N LYS A 301 18.90 9.10 -21.99
CA LYS A 301 19.85 8.30 -22.77
C LYS A 301 21.27 8.52 -22.25
N PRO A 302 22.11 7.46 -22.23
CA PRO A 302 23.54 7.62 -21.97
C PRO A 302 24.17 8.55 -22.98
N VAL A 303 25.10 9.38 -22.51
CA VAL A 303 25.83 10.31 -23.36
C VAL A 303 27.32 9.91 -23.46
N GLU A 304 27.89 10.18 -24.61
CA GLU A 304 29.32 10.04 -24.83
C GLU A 304 30.08 11.10 -24.05
N ILE A 305 31.19 10.69 -23.47
CA ILE A 305 32.07 11.54 -22.66
C ILE A 305 32.91 12.46 -23.56
N GLY A 306 33.23 12.01 -24.78
CA GLY A 306 34.08 12.71 -25.73
C GLY A 306 35.54 12.36 -25.53
N ILE A 307 35.84 11.14 -25.13
CA ILE A 307 37.20 10.60 -25.01
C ILE A 307 37.32 9.38 -25.91
N ASP A 308 38.20 9.45 -26.91
CA ASP A 308 38.42 8.39 -27.90
C ASP A 308 38.73 7.05 -27.21
N GLY A 309 38.12 5.98 -27.68
CA GLY A 309 38.23 4.62 -27.13
C GLY A 309 37.51 4.39 -25.83
N LEU A 310 37.18 5.45 -25.06
CA LEU A 310 36.33 5.30 -23.86
C LEU A 310 34.87 5.24 -24.23
N ASP A 311 34.41 6.06 -25.15
CA ASP A 311 33.02 6.13 -25.59
C ASP A 311 32.50 4.85 -26.26
N ASP A 312 33.40 4.00 -26.73
CA ASP A 312 33.04 2.67 -27.29
C ASP A 312 32.64 1.67 -26.22
N ILE A 313 33.13 1.82 -24.99
CA ILE A 313 32.96 0.84 -23.90
C ILE A 313 32.23 1.41 -22.69
N TYR A 314 32.16 2.74 -22.55
CA TYR A 314 31.59 3.39 -21.40
C TYR A 314 30.93 4.71 -21.75
N LYS A 315 29.66 4.84 -21.43
CA LYS A 315 28.85 6.06 -21.53
C LYS A 315 28.31 6.45 -20.17
N ILE A 316 28.06 7.72 -19.97
CA ILE A 316 27.58 8.23 -18.68
C ILE A 316 26.12 8.67 -18.78
N MET A 317 25.37 8.48 -17.70
CA MET A 317 23.96 8.85 -17.65
C MET A 317 23.66 9.58 -16.35
N THR A 318 22.86 10.65 -16.42
CA THR A 318 22.36 11.34 -15.23
C THR A 318 21.46 10.42 -14.40
N GLY A 319 21.47 10.60 -13.07
CA GLY A 319 20.71 9.76 -12.15
C GLY A 319 21.34 8.41 -11.82
N THR A 320 22.59 8.16 -12.27
CA THR A 320 23.35 6.94 -11.96
C THR A 320 24.49 7.23 -10.98
N PHE A 321 24.90 6.20 -10.23
CA PHE A 321 26.04 6.22 -9.34
C PHE A 321 27.22 5.47 -9.98
N HIS A 322 28.35 6.14 -10.12
CA HIS A 322 29.56 5.59 -10.73
C HIS A 322 30.70 5.52 -9.72
N THR A 323 31.42 4.42 -9.68
CA THR A 323 32.59 4.25 -8.81
C THR A 323 33.83 4.01 -9.65
N ILE A 324 34.85 4.86 -9.49
CA ILE A 324 36.16 4.68 -10.11
C ILE A 324 37.13 4.16 -9.05
N THR A 325 37.66 2.96 -9.24
CA THR A 325 38.62 2.31 -8.35
C THR A 325 39.97 2.09 -9.03
N GLY A 326 41.00 1.86 -8.25
CA GLY A 326 42.32 1.55 -8.74
C GLY A 326 43.43 1.75 -7.68
N ILE A 327 44.64 1.39 -8.01
CA ILE A 327 45.81 1.48 -7.11
C ILE A 327 46.09 2.95 -6.74
N PRO A 328 46.48 3.25 -5.49
CA PRO A 328 46.90 4.61 -5.11
C PRO A 328 47.97 5.18 -6.05
N ASN A 329 47.90 6.49 -6.33
CA ASN A 329 48.82 7.24 -7.21
C ASN A 329 48.84 6.82 -8.69
N HIS A 330 47.85 6.03 -9.17
CA HIS A 330 47.71 5.65 -10.58
C HIS A 330 46.75 6.55 -11.37
N GLY A 331 46.57 7.80 -10.96
CA GLY A 331 45.90 8.82 -11.75
C GLY A 331 44.34 8.78 -11.72
N LYS A 332 43.68 8.06 -10.78
CA LYS A 332 42.19 8.01 -10.68
C LYS A 332 41.55 9.39 -10.68
N SER A 333 42.02 10.29 -9.80
CA SER A 333 41.49 11.65 -9.68
C SER A 333 41.73 12.49 -10.93
N LEU A 334 42.90 12.30 -11.58
CA LEU A 334 43.24 12.96 -12.84
C LEU A 334 42.32 12.47 -13.98
N PHE A 335 42.06 11.17 -14.05
CA PHE A 335 41.17 10.58 -15.04
C PHE A 335 39.70 11.04 -14.82
N LEU A 336 39.27 11.12 -13.56
CA LEU A 336 37.97 11.70 -13.24
C LEU A 336 37.84 13.15 -13.69
N ASP A 337 38.85 13.99 -13.38
CA ASP A 337 38.88 15.39 -13.80
C ASP A 337 38.83 15.52 -15.33
N GLN A 338 39.49 14.61 -16.07
CA GLN A 338 39.45 14.58 -17.53
C GLN A 338 38.04 14.28 -18.05
N ILE A 339 37.34 13.32 -17.44
CA ILE A 339 35.95 13.01 -17.76
C ILE A 339 35.05 14.24 -17.51
N LEU A 340 35.17 14.88 -16.34
CA LEU A 340 34.36 16.04 -15.97
C LEU A 340 34.62 17.22 -16.94
N LEU A 341 35.90 17.51 -17.25
CA LEU A 341 36.24 18.54 -18.21
C LEU A 341 35.69 18.25 -19.62
N SER A 342 35.76 17.01 -20.07
CA SER A 342 35.24 16.63 -21.37
C SER A 342 33.70 16.81 -21.42
N LEU A 343 32.98 16.37 -20.42
CA LEU A 343 31.53 16.56 -20.32
C LEU A 343 31.16 18.05 -20.20
N ALA A 344 31.91 18.84 -19.44
CA ALA A 344 31.70 20.29 -19.39
C ALA A 344 31.88 20.94 -20.78
N LYS A 345 32.95 20.58 -21.52
CA LYS A 345 33.25 21.10 -22.87
C LYS A 345 32.21 20.65 -23.91
N THR A 346 31.81 19.37 -23.91
CA THR A 346 31.03 18.76 -24.99
C THR A 346 29.53 18.82 -24.74
N LYS A 347 29.07 18.76 -23.47
CA LYS A 347 27.70 18.70 -23.07
C LYS A 347 27.22 19.91 -22.24
N GLY A 348 28.11 20.81 -21.86
CA GLY A 348 27.80 21.96 -21.01
C GLY A 348 27.40 21.58 -19.57
N TRP A 349 27.82 20.38 -19.11
CA TRP A 349 27.43 19.92 -17.76
C TRP A 349 28.13 20.75 -16.70
N LYS A 350 27.46 20.84 -15.54
CA LYS A 350 27.99 21.50 -14.35
C LYS A 350 28.23 20.45 -13.26
N PHE A 351 29.24 20.65 -12.45
CA PHE A 351 29.70 19.68 -11.46
C PHE A 351 29.87 20.32 -10.09
N ALA A 352 29.38 19.65 -9.06
CA ALA A 352 29.68 19.95 -7.66
C ALA A 352 30.72 18.93 -7.15
N ILE A 353 31.90 19.40 -6.81
CA ILE A 353 33.04 18.56 -6.44
C ILE A 353 33.30 18.68 -4.94
N PHE A 354 33.36 17.56 -4.24
CA PHE A 354 33.94 17.46 -2.90
C PHE A 354 35.26 16.69 -2.97
N SER A 355 36.38 17.36 -2.68
CA SER A 355 37.69 16.75 -2.69
C SER A 355 38.44 17.07 -1.39
N PRO A 356 38.51 16.11 -0.44
CA PRO A 356 39.21 16.33 0.83
C PRO A 356 40.72 16.17 0.75
N GLU A 357 41.27 15.68 -0.39
CA GLU A 357 42.68 15.37 -0.54
C GLU A 357 43.54 16.60 -0.87
N HIS A 358 42.98 17.60 -1.56
CA HIS A 358 43.70 18.80 -2.01
C HIS A 358 42.91 20.06 -1.65
N SER A 359 43.65 21.17 -1.46
CA SER A 359 42.99 22.46 -1.37
C SER A 359 42.27 22.82 -2.67
N THR A 360 41.16 23.51 -2.58
CA THR A 360 40.35 23.93 -3.74
C THR A 360 41.16 24.67 -4.78
N ALA A 361 42.09 25.58 -4.34
CA ALA A 361 42.97 26.33 -5.24
C ALA A 361 43.92 25.41 -6.05
N MET A 362 44.45 24.37 -5.43
CA MET A 362 45.31 23.39 -6.12
C MET A 362 44.51 22.52 -7.09
N HIS A 363 43.28 22.21 -6.76
CA HIS A 363 42.39 21.48 -7.69
C HIS A 363 42.04 22.37 -8.90
N ILE A 364 41.64 23.62 -8.67
CA ILE A 364 41.37 24.58 -9.75
C ILE A 364 42.61 24.76 -10.66
N ARG A 365 43.80 24.90 -10.08
CA ARG A 365 45.06 24.96 -10.84
C ARG A 365 45.21 23.74 -11.75
N ARG A 366 44.96 22.53 -11.25
CA ARG A 366 45.05 21.29 -12.03
C ARG A 366 44.05 21.28 -13.18
N LEU A 367 42.79 21.65 -12.92
CA LEU A 367 41.74 21.76 -13.95
C LEU A 367 42.10 22.78 -15.02
N LEU A 368 42.72 23.94 -14.65
CA LEU A 368 43.22 24.96 -15.58
C LEU A 368 44.31 24.42 -16.50
N GLN A 369 45.33 23.72 -15.92
CA GLN A 369 46.38 23.10 -16.71
C GLN A 369 45.86 22.08 -17.73
N MET A 370 44.86 21.28 -17.30
CA MET A 370 44.18 20.30 -18.18
C MET A 370 43.29 20.98 -19.24
N TYR A 371 42.64 22.06 -18.89
CA TYR A 371 41.78 22.80 -19.82
C TYR A 371 42.54 23.55 -20.89
N VAL A 372 43.63 24.29 -20.48
CA VAL A 372 44.49 25.10 -21.34
C VAL A 372 45.54 24.26 -22.06
N GLN A 373 45.87 23.08 -21.50
CA GLN A 373 46.94 22.18 -21.95
C GLN A 373 48.33 22.86 -21.93
N LYS A 374 48.56 23.73 -20.96
CA LYS A 374 49.83 24.43 -20.72
C LYS A 374 50.16 24.43 -19.22
N ASN A 375 51.46 24.63 -18.92
CA ASN A 375 51.94 24.72 -17.56
C ASN A 375 51.47 26.00 -16.86
N PHE A 376 51.24 25.91 -15.56
CA PHE A 376 50.86 27.04 -14.72
C PHE A 376 52.09 27.83 -14.24
N ASP A 377 53.20 27.13 -13.94
CA ASP A 377 54.39 27.67 -13.30
C ASP A 377 55.35 28.31 -14.28
N GLU A 378 56.13 29.31 -13.80
CA GLU A 378 57.08 30.10 -14.61
C GLU A 378 58.32 29.34 -15.11
N ASN A 379 58.62 28.22 -14.44
CA ASN A 379 59.86 27.47 -14.70
C ASN A 379 59.74 26.45 -15.84
N PHE A 380 58.62 26.45 -16.56
CA PHE A 380 58.40 25.51 -17.67
C PHE A 380 58.22 26.26 -18.99
N ASP A 381 58.84 25.72 -20.04
CA ASP A 381 58.51 26.11 -21.41
C ASP A 381 57.01 25.92 -21.66
N GLU A 382 56.37 26.81 -22.41
CA GLU A 382 54.91 26.80 -22.67
C GLU A 382 54.01 27.09 -21.46
N ARG A 383 54.39 28.08 -20.65
CA ARG A 383 53.47 28.59 -19.61
C ARG A 383 52.23 29.23 -20.25
N MET A 384 51.05 29.03 -19.64
CA MET A 384 49.82 29.72 -20.04
C MET A 384 49.95 31.24 -19.88
N THR A 385 49.41 31.98 -20.85
CA THR A 385 49.36 33.45 -20.81
C THR A 385 48.31 33.93 -19.82
N LYS A 386 48.30 35.20 -19.46
CA LYS A 386 47.24 35.79 -18.59
C LYS A 386 45.86 35.71 -19.22
N GLU A 387 45.77 35.91 -20.54
CA GLU A 387 44.48 35.78 -21.26
C GLU A 387 43.98 34.34 -21.27
N GLU A 388 44.85 33.35 -21.42
CA GLU A 388 44.47 31.92 -21.33
C GLU A 388 44.03 31.54 -19.91
N LEU A 389 44.72 32.11 -18.89
CA LEU A 389 44.34 31.94 -17.49
C LEU A 389 42.94 32.51 -17.23
N GLU A 390 42.66 33.75 -17.66
CA GLU A 390 41.31 34.37 -17.49
C GLU A 390 40.20 33.58 -18.18
N LYS A 391 40.40 33.19 -19.44
CA LYS A 391 39.45 32.34 -20.16
C LYS A 391 39.25 30.99 -19.50
N GLY A 392 40.31 30.39 -19.00
CA GLY A 392 40.23 29.13 -18.25
C GLY A 392 39.44 29.27 -16.95
N LEU A 393 39.71 30.36 -16.20
CA LEU A 393 38.95 30.66 -14.96
C LEU A 393 37.47 30.88 -15.22
N ASP A 394 37.11 31.61 -16.27
CA ASP A 394 35.72 31.81 -16.67
C ASP A 394 35.03 30.48 -17.01
N PHE A 395 35.72 29.60 -17.72
CA PHE A 395 35.18 28.26 -18.01
C PHE A 395 34.96 27.45 -16.75
N ILE A 396 35.95 27.40 -15.85
CA ILE A 396 35.85 26.67 -14.58
C ILE A 396 34.71 27.27 -13.72
N HIS A 397 34.63 28.60 -13.64
CA HIS A 397 33.57 29.29 -12.89
C HIS A 397 32.17 28.89 -13.35
N ASN A 398 31.96 28.70 -14.64
CA ASN A 398 30.63 28.39 -15.20
C ASN A 398 30.25 26.92 -15.07
N HIS A 399 31.20 26.01 -14.88
CA HIS A 399 30.97 24.57 -14.90
C HIS A 399 31.31 23.84 -13.61
N PHE A 400 32.09 24.39 -12.69
CA PHE A 400 32.60 23.68 -11.52
C PHE A 400 32.30 24.44 -10.22
N TYR A 401 31.68 23.78 -9.30
CA TYR A 401 31.36 24.25 -7.94
C TYR A 401 32.10 23.37 -6.94
N PHE A 402 32.77 23.96 -5.95
CA PHE A 402 33.57 23.24 -4.98
C PHE A 402 32.88 23.25 -3.62
N ILE A 403 32.66 22.05 -3.08
CA ILE A 403 32.03 21.87 -1.76
C ILE A 403 33.13 21.89 -0.71
N GLU A 404 33.12 22.88 0.18
CA GLU A 404 34.02 22.98 1.33
C GLU A 404 33.20 22.90 2.64
N THR A 405 33.72 22.11 3.59
CA THR A 405 33.12 21.98 4.93
C THR A 405 34.04 22.65 5.96
N LYS A 406 34.01 24.01 6.04
CA LYS A 406 34.97 24.80 6.79
C LYS A 406 35.04 24.49 8.29
N ASP A 407 33.88 24.16 8.93
CA ASP A 407 33.77 24.03 10.39
C ASP A 407 33.02 22.74 10.84
N ALA A 408 32.72 21.84 9.95
CA ALA A 408 32.01 20.61 10.25
C ALA A 408 32.76 19.36 9.77
N VAL A 409 32.69 18.30 10.56
CA VAL A 409 33.13 16.97 10.09
C VAL A 409 32.31 16.61 8.85
N PRO A 410 32.93 16.36 7.69
CA PRO A 410 32.17 16.06 6.49
C PRO A 410 31.41 14.74 6.64
N SER A 411 30.08 14.81 6.67
CA SER A 411 29.19 13.64 6.58
C SER A 411 28.63 13.54 5.17
N ILE A 412 28.30 12.34 4.74
CA ILE A 412 27.64 12.10 3.44
C ILE A 412 26.37 12.92 3.33
N GLU A 413 25.59 13.00 4.41
CA GLU A 413 24.34 13.76 4.46
C GLU A 413 24.57 15.26 4.23
N LEU A 414 25.60 15.85 4.86
CA LEU A 414 25.95 17.25 4.67
C LEU A 414 26.36 17.53 3.21
N ILE A 415 27.21 16.69 2.64
CA ILE A 415 27.67 16.83 1.25
C ILE A 415 26.49 16.74 0.28
N LEU A 416 25.58 15.75 0.46
CA LEU A 416 24.41 15.60 -0.37
C LEU A 416 23.43 16.78 -0.24
N ASN A 417 23.28 17.35 0.94
CA ASN A 417 22.42 18.53 1.14
C ASN A 417 22.99 19.78 0.44
N ILE A 418 24.31 19.97 0.48
CA ILE A 418 24.98 21.05 -0.27
C ILE A 418 24.81 20.82 -1.79
N ALA A 419 25.02 19.59 -2.25
CA ALA A 419 24.85 19.22 -3.66
C ALA A 419 23.42 19.46 -4.15
N LYS A 420 22.41 19.06 -3.37
CA LYS A 420 20.98 19.37 -3.69
C LYS A 420 20.74 20.87 -3.80
N SER A 421 21.29 21.66 -2.86
CA SER A 421 21.17 23.12 -2.90
C SER A 421 21.83 23.73 -4.14
N ALA A 422 22.96 23.16 -4.58
CA ALA A 422 23.63 23.57 -5.81
C ALA A 422 22.76 23.29 -7.05
N ILE A 423 22.13 22.13 -7.13
CA ILE A 423 21.20 21.79 -8.23
C ILE A 423 20.04 22.79 -8.29
N PHE A 424 19.40 23.12 -7.16
CA PHE A 424 18.31 24.09 -7.13
C PHE A 424 18.72 25.50 -7.55
N LYS A 425 19.97 25.89 -7.29
CA LYS A 425 20.45 27.25 -7.53
C LYS A 425 21.09 27.44 -8.90
N PHE A 426 21.72 26.42 -9.42
CA PHE A 426 22.57 26.52 -10.61
C PHE A 426 22.16 25.61 -11.79
N GLY A 427 21.19 24.72 -11.59
CA GLY A 427 20.61 23.82 -12.60
C GLY A 427 21.31 22.49 -12.67
#